data_380c5f6633a51aa7ac468fcad10dbae5
#
_entry.id   380c5f6633a51aa7ac468fcad10dbae5
#
_cell.length_a   1.000
_cell.length_b   1.000
_cell.length_c   1.000
_cell.angle_alpha   90.00
_cell.angle_beta   90.00
_cell.angle_gamma   90.00
#
_symmetry.space_group_name_H-M   'P 1'
#
loop_
_entity.id
_entity.type
_entity.pdbx_description
1 polymer ?
#
loop_
_entity_poly.entity_id
_entity_poly.type
_entity_poly.pdbx_seq_one_letter_code
_entity_poly.pdbx_strand_id
1 'polypeptide(L)'
;VMVQFPSSRPLSRYHSADGSHSSQLEEVLLGPGATLWKYSLSGEFYKKSWDRLFNISWAAQIANSSKATLNTPIFFLGISQTNPDSIAEYVGLTYLYKRGTEFRGMISATLDLWPERISLMGNQIWLFKRQDQFISSNPEWDKRMTSHPGYDTEMIQISQSFVLFLNNLDPLKKIGPIPFIVELGTNLPILTRNNYSDFHTWIGFTCYFQMW
;
A
#
# COMPACT_ATOMS: atom_id res chain seq x y z
N VAL A 1 -9.55 -12.18 -9.70
CA VAL A 1 -8.40 -12.76 -9.00
C VAL A 1 -7.14 -12.35 -9.71
N MET A 2 -6.17 -11.80 -8.98
CA MET A 2 -4.86 -11.44 -9.49
C MET A 2 -3.79 -12.29 -8.78
N VAL A 3 -2.86 -12.84 -9.52
CA VAL A 3 -1.69 -13.55 -8.99
C VAL A 3 -0.46 -12.77 -9.42
N GLN A 4 0.35 -12.36 -8.46
CA GLN A 4 1.62 -11.68 -8.71
C GLN A 4 2.76 -12.64 -8.40
N PHE A 5 3.51 -12.99 -9.42
CA PHE A 5 4.73 -13.77 -9.26
C PHE A 5 5.90 -12.88 -8.86
N PRO A 6 6.87 -13.39 -8.11
CA PRO A 6 8.07 -12.63 -7.78
C PRO A 6 8.85 -12.29 -9.04
N SER A 7 9.11 -11.02 -9.24
CA SER A 7 9.96 -10.54 -10.34
C SER A 7 11.44 -10.45 -9.95
N SER A 8 11.74 -10.52 -8.66
CA SER A 8 13.09 -10.51 -8.11
C SER A 8 13.41 -11.84 -7.42
N ARG A 9 14.62 -12.30 -7.57
CA ARG A 9 15.15 -13.41 -6.76
C ARG A 9 15.63 -12.83 -5.43
N PRO A 10 15.44 -13.55 -4.30
CA PRO A 10 16.12 -13.18 -3.07
C PRO A 10 17.61 -13.12 -3.36
N LEU A 11 18.25 -12.03 -2.95
CA LEU A 11 19.71 -11.92 -3.11
C LEU A 11 20.38 -13.01 -2.29
N SER A 12 21.09 -13.91 -2.97
CA SER A 12 21.94 -14.88 -2.29
C SER A 12 23.12 -14.12 -1.67
N ARG A 13 23.28 -14.18 -0.35
CA ARG A 13 24.38 -13.65 0.45
C ARG A 13 25.08 -12.46 -0.22
N TYR A 14 24.64 -11.27 0.10
CA TYR A 14 25.34 -10.08 -0.36
C TYR A 14 26.57 -9.84 0.51
N HIS A 15 27.74 -9.95 -0.11
CA HIS A 15 28.99 -9.43 0.44
C HIS A 15 29.26 -8.11 -0.26
N SER A 16 28.97 -7.01 0.40
CA SER A 16 29.53 -5.75 -0.07
C SER A 16 31.03 -5.73 0.22
N ALA A 17 31.81 -5.22 -0.70
CA ALA A 17 33.23 -5.13 -0.56
C ALA A 17 33.69 -4.24 0.63
N ASP A 18 32.81 -3.40 1.12
CA ASP A 18 32.98 -2.50 2.26
C ASP A 18 32.39 -3.02 3.57
N GLY A 19 31.81 -4.24 3.57
CA GLY A 19 31.14 -4.81 4.74
C GLY A 19 29.80 -4.17 5.10
N SER A 20 29.24 -3.29 4.28
CA SER A 20 27.94 -2.70 4.53
C SER A 20 26.80 -3.69 4.24
N HIS A 21 25.79 -3.71 5.10
CA HIS A 21 24.68 -4.66 5.05
C HIS A 21 23.36 -4.01 4.58
N SER A 22 23.42 -2.84 3.95
CA SER A 22 22.25 -2.06 3.55
C SER A 22 21.32 -2.81 2.59
N SER A 23 21.86 -3.63 1.72
CA SER A 23 21.08 -4.40 0.74
C SER A 23 20.17 -5.48 1.35
N GLN A 24 20.52 -6.00 2.52
CA GLN A 24 19.67 -7.00 3.20
C GLN A 24 18.39 -6.37 3.77
N LEU A 25 18.45 -5.11 4.16
CA LEU A 25 17.28 -4.35 4.58
C LEU A 25 16.33 -4.11 3.40
N GLU A 26 16.87 -3.76 2.24
CA GLU A 26 16.10 -3.57 1.02
C GLU A 26 15.41 -4.85 0.56
N GLU A 27 16.06 -5.99 0.68
CA GLU A 27 15.52 -7.30 0.34
C GLU A 27 14.26 -7.63 1.18
N VAL A 28 14.30 -7.33 2.46
CA VAL A 28 13.16 -7.53 3.37
C VAL A 28 12.03 -6.53 3.09
N LEU A 29 12.37 -5.29 2.79
CA LEU A 29 11.39 -4.22 2.52
C LEU A 29 10.71 -4.36 1.16
N LEU A 30 11.43 -4.78 0.13
CA LEU A 30 10.90 -4.92 -1.24
C LEU A 30 10.06 -6.19 -1.44
N GLY A 31 10.06 -7.08 -0.48
CA GLY A 31 9.27 -8.30 -0.48
C GLY A 31 10.00 -9.45 -1.20
N PRO A 32 10.44 -10.41 -0.43
CA PRO A 32 11.19 -11.55 -0.91
C PRO A 32 10.33 -12.43 -1.79
N GLY A 33 10.88 -12.93 -2.86
CA GLY A 33 10.50 -14.00 -3.77
C GLY A 33 9.24 -14.84 -3.54
N ALA A 34 8.26 -14.30 -2.80
CA ALA A 34 7.00 -14.97 -2.50
C ALA A 34 5.94 -14.66 -3.55
N THR A 35 5.15 -15.65 -3.91
CA THR A 35 3.95 -15.44 -4.73
C THR A 35 2.89 -14.72 -3.92
N LEU A 36 2.35 -13.64 -4.44
CA LEU A 36 1.28 -12.87 -3.83
C LEU A 36 -0.05 -13.12 -4.54
N TRP A 37 -1.04 -13.57 -3.78
CA TRP A 37 -2.39 -13.81 -4.24
C TRP A 37 -3.28 -12.65 -3.82
N LYS A 38 -3.93 -12.01 -4.79
CA LYS A 38 -4.86 -10.91 -4.55
C LYS A 38 -6.25 -11.28 -5.04
N TYR A 39 -7.22 -11.20 -4.15
CA TYR A 39 -8.63 -11.36 -4.44
C TYR A 39 -9.30 -10.01 -4.27
N SER A 40 -9.97 -9.52 -5.30
CA SER A 40 -10.67 -8.24 -5.25
C SER A 40 -12.12 -8.39 -5.67
N LEU A 41 -12.97 -7.63 -5.02
CA LEU A 41 -14.39 -7.48 -5.34
C LEU A 41 -14.70 -5.99 -5.31
N SER A 42 -15.46 -5.53 -6.30
CA SER A 42 -15.89 -4.13 -6.39
C SER A 42 -17.30 -4.04 -6.93
N GLY A 43 -17.95 -2.95 -6.62
CA GLY A 43 -19.29 -2.66 -7.10
C GLY A 43 -19.51 -1.16 -7.16
N GLU A 44 -20.51 -0.79 -7.93
CA GLU A 44 -20.90 0.59 -8.14
C GLU A 44 -22.42 0.69 -8.15
N PHE A 45 -22.93 1.73 -7.53
CA PHE A 45 -24.34 2.11 -7.56
C PHE A 45 -24.43 3.57 -7.94
N TYR A 46 -25.26 3.89 -8.90
CA TYR A 46 -25.52 5.27 -9.27
C TYR A 46 -27.03 5.53 -9.36
N LYS A 47 -27.42 6.72 -9.00
CA LYS A 47 -28.79 7.22 -9.10
C LYS A 47 -28.78 8.62 -9.66
N LYS A 48 -29.50 8.82 -10.75
CA LYS A 48 -29.76 10.14 -11.31
C LYS A 48 -31.14 10.62 -10.80
N SER A 49 -31.16 11.78 -10.17
CA SER A 49 -32.40 12.41 -9.69
C SER A 49 -32.30 13.91 -9.91
N TRP A 50 -33.29 14.51 -10.60
CA TRP A 50 -33.34 15.95 -10.90
C TRP A 50 -32.05 16.49 -11.53
N ASP A 51 -31.55 15.81 -12.55
CA ASP A 51 -30.29 16.08 -13.26
C ASP A 51 -29.03 16.02 -12.40
N ARG A 52 -29.12 15.63 -11.14
CA ARG A 52 -27.97 15.38 -10.27
C ARG A 52 -27.63 13.91 -10.26
N LEU A 53 -26.36 13.62 -10.40
CA LEU A 53 -25.83 12.28 -10.27
C LEU A 53 -25.34 12.06 -8.85
N PHE A 54 -25.78 10.96 -8.26
CA PHE A 54 -25.21 10.41 -7.04
C PHE A 54 -24.63 9.03 -7.35
N ASN A 55 -23.37 8.85 -7.04
CA ASN A 55 -22.65 7.61 -7.27
C ASN A 55 -22.01 7.14 -5.96
N ILE A 56 -22.14 5.85 -5.67
CA ILE A 56 -21.37 5.16 -4.63
C ILE A 56 -20.61 4.02 -5.29
N SER A 57 -19.31 4.00 -5.12
CA SER A 57 -18.48 2.86 -5.49
C SER A 57 -17.79 2.27 -4.27
N TRP A 58 -17.52 0.99 -4.31
CA TRP A 58 -16.79 0.30 -3.26
C TRP A 58 -15.86 -0.74 -3.87
N ALA A 59 -14.77 -0.97 -3.18
CA ALA A 59 -13.84 -2.03 -3.52
C ALA A 59 -13.28 -2.65 -2.25
N ALA A 60 -13.12 -3.96 -2.28
CA ALA A 60 -12.47 -4.72 -1.23
C ALA A 60 -11.43 -5.65 -1.83
N GLN A 61 -10.28 -5.78 -1.20
CA GLN A 61 -9.20 -6.64 -1.63
C GLN A 61 -8.60 -7.36 -0.44
N ILE A 62 -8.34 -8.64 -0.59
CA ILE A 62 -7.54 -9.45 0.33
C ILE A 62 -6.29 -9.91 -0.41
N ALA A 63 -5.12 -9.74 0.22
CA ALA A 63 -3.86 -10.20 -0.30
C ALA A 63 -3.22 -11.20 0.68
N ASN A 64 -2.80 -12.34 0.16
CA ASN A 64 -2.06 -13.36 0.88
C ASN A 64 -0.78 -13.71 0.13
N SER A 65 0.28 -14.06 0.86
CA SER A 65 1.53 -14.51 0.26
C SER A 65 1.82 -15.98 0.56
N SER A 66 2.54 -16.63 -0.34
CA SER A 66 3.23 -17.87 -0.02
C SER A 66 4.37 -17.61 0.96
N LYS A 67 4.90 -18.68 1.54
CA LYS A 67 6.16 -18.60 2.28
C LYS A 67 7.33 -18.44 1.31
N ALA A 68 8.33 -17.69 1.70
CA ALA A 68 9.60 -17.54 0.98
C ALA A 68 10.75 -17.89 1.92
N THR A 69 11.79 -18.52 1.38
CA THR A 69 13.01 -18.81 2.13
C THR A 69 13.95 -17.64 1.97
N LEU A 70 14.33 -17.03 3.08
CA LEU A 70 15.26 -15.90 3.13
C LEU A 70 16.55 -16.29 3.83
N ASN A 71 17.64 -15.61 3.45
CA ASN A 71 18.88 -15.68 4.20
C ASN A 71 18.74 -14.93 5.52
N THR A 72 19.29 -15.49 6.59
CA THR A 72 19.23 -14.83 7.91
C THR A 72 20.10 -13.58 7.91
N PRO A 73 19.53 -12.39 8.07
CA PRO A 73 20.29 -11.15 8.08
C PRO A 73 20.99 -10.95 9.43
N ILE A 74 22.27 -10.68 9.40
CA ILE A 74 23.13 -10.54 10.58
C ILE A 74 22.61 -9.46 11.52
N PHE A 75 22.14 -8.34 10.99
CA PHE A 75 21.72 -7.19 11.81
C PHE A 75 20.41 -7.38 12.55
N PHE A 76 19.51 -8.27 12.11
CA PHE A 76 18.28 -8.57 12.84
C PHE A 76 18.51 -9.20 14.20
N LEU A 77 19.71 -9.68 14.46
CA LEU A 77 20.03 -10.30 15.73
C LEU A 77 20.39 -9.30 16.83
N GLY A 78 20.57 -8.02 16.47
CA GLY A 78 20.83 -6.95 17.44
C GLY A 78 22.12 -7.15 18.26
N ILE A 79 23.00 -8.03 17.80
CA ILE A 79 24.26 -8.38 18.45
C ILE A 79 25.37 -7.90 17.54
N SER A 80 26.32 -7.16 18.09
CA SER A 80 27.58 -6.83 17.40
C SER A 80 28.34 -8.14 17.17
N GLN A 81 28.27 -8.65 15.95
CA GLN A 81 28.83 -9.96 15.67
C GLN A 81 30.01 -9.84 14.75
N THR A 82 31.10 -10.36 15.24
CA THR A 82 32.32 -10.54 14.47
C THR A 82 32.35 -11.86 13.69
N ASN A 83 31.46 -12.80 14.03
CA ASN A 83 31.42 -14.12 13.41
C ASN A 83 30.02 -14.49 12.87
N PRO A 84 29.82 -14.50 11.54
CA PRO A 84 28.53 -14.90 10.92
C PRO A 84 28.16 -16.37 11.18
N ASP A 85 29.13 -17.26 11.46
CA ASP A 85 28.84 -18.67 11.68
C ASP A 85 28.10 -18.92 13.00
N SER A 86 28.38 -18.13 14.03
CA SER A 86 27.65 -18.20 15.30
C SER A 86 26.17 -17.84 15.19
N ILE A 87 25.82 -17.02 14.21
CA ILE A 87 24.43 -16.65 13.90
C ILE A 87 23.72 -17.81 13.19
N ALA A 88 24.44 -18.44 12.27
CA ALA A 88 23.95 -19.59 11.56
C ALA A 88 23.65 -20.76 12.52
N GLU A 89 24.46 -20.94 13.58
CA GLU A 89 24.20 -21.92 14.63
C GLU A 89 22.95 -21.56 15.45
N TYR A 90 22.72 -20.25 15.71
CA TYR A 90 21.61 -19.81 16.58
C TYR A 90 20.25 -19.79 15.86
N VAL A 91 20.19 -19.35 14.63
CA VAL A 91 18.91 -19.14 13.88
C VAL A 91 18.80 -20.06 12.66
N GLY A 92 19.93 -20.50 12.14
CA GLY A 92 20.07 -21.16 10.84
C GLY A 92 20.52 -20.18 9.76
N LEU A 93 21.04 -20.71 8.66
CA LEU A 93 21.48 -19.90 7.50
C LEU A 93 20.32 -19.24 6.79
N THR A 94 19.14 -19.82 6.89
CA THR A 94 17.90 -19.37 6.26
C THR A 94 16.75 -19.50 7.22
N TYR A 95 15.72 -18.69 6.99
CA TYR A 95 14.44 -18.79 7.66
C TYR A 95 13.30 -18.69 6.65
N LEU A 96 12.11 -19.15 7.02
CA LEU A 96 10.90 -18.98 6.23
C LEU A 96 10.20 -17.70 6.67
N TYR A 97 9.94 -16.85 5.70
CA TYR A 97 9.17 -15.62 5.88
C TYR A 97 7.81 -15.75 5.20
N LYS A 98 6.77 -15.29 5.87
CA LYS A 98 5.45 -15.14 5.29
C LYS A 98 4.89 -13.76 5.62
N ARG A 99 4.64 -12.96 4.60
CA ARG A 99 3.97 -11.66 4.76
C ARG A 99 2.59 -11.86 5.37
N GLY A 100 2.24 -11.02 6.32
CA GLY A 100 0.92 -10.99 6.94
C GLY A 100 -0.18 -10.74 5.90
N THR A 101 -1.33 -11.35 6.12
CA THR A 101 -2.51 -11.12 5.28
C THR A 101 -2.89 -9.65 5.33
N GLU A 102 -3.11 -9.05 4.16
CA GLU A 102 -3.47 -7.66 4.00
C GLU A 102 -4.91 -7.56 3.48
N PHE A 103 -5.70 -6.72 4.12
CA PHE A 103 -7.02 -6.32 3.69
C PHE A 103 -7.00 -4.85 3.32
N ARG A 104 -7.50 -4.51 2.13
CA ARG A 104 -7.75 -3.15 1.68
C ARG A 104 -9.22 -2.99 1.36
N GLY A 105 -9.81 -1.91 1.84
CA GLY A 105 -11.18 -1.53 1.52
C GLY A 105 -11.23 -0.08 1.11
N MET A 106 -12.17 0.25 0.23
CA MET A 106 -12.48 1.62 -0.18
C MET A 106 -13.98 1.77 -0.37
N ILE A 107 -14.53 2.85 0.11
CA ILE A 107 -15.84 3.35 -0.27
C ILE A 107 -15.65 4.77 -0.78
N SER A 108 -16.26 5.06 -1.92
CA SER A 108 -16.27 6.38 -2.54
C SER A 108 -17.71 6.80 -2.80
N ALA A 109 -18.05 8.03 -2.47
CA ALA A 109 -19.33 8.62 -2.79
C ALA A 109 -19.10 9.92 -3.56
N THR A 110 -19.75 10.06 -4.70
CA THR A 110 -19.71 11.28 -5.52
C THR A 110 -21.11 11.86 -5.64
N LEU A 111 -21.21 13.16 -5.45
CA LEU A 111 -22.45 13.92 -5.58
C LEU A 111 -22.23 15.13 -6.50
N ASP A 112 -23.05 15.25 -7.53
CA ASP A 112 -23.11 16.46 -8.33
C ASP A 112 -23.84 17.55 -7.57
N LEU A 113 -23.09 18.59 -7.17
CA LEU A 113 -23.63 19.78 -6.52
C LEU A 113 -24.29 20.70 -7.57
N TRP A 114 -23.63 20.81 -8.72
CA TRP A 114 -24.16 21.50 -9.90
C TRP A 114 -23.98 20.56 -11.10
N PRO A 115 -25.07 20.13 -11.76
CA PRO A 115 -24.99 19.16 -12.83
C PRO A 115 -23.91 19.51 -13.86
N GLU A 116 -23.06 18.52 -14.16
CA GLU A 116 -21.98 18.59 -15.16
C GLU A 116 -20.87 19.63 -14.86
N ARG A 117 -20.97 20.39 -13.76
CA ARG A 117 -20.05 21.48 -13.42
C ARG A 117 -19.29 21.25 -12.14
N ILE A 118 -20.00 21.01 -11.06
CA ILE A 118 -19.39 20.90 -9.74
C ILE A 118 -19.79 19.58 -9.13
N SER A 119 -18.83 18.75 -8.79
CA SER A 119 -19.06 17.52 -8.05
C SER A 119 -18.17 17.43 -6.82
N LEU A 120 -18.70 16.85 -5.77
CA LEU A 120 -18.00 16.55 -4.54
C LEU A 120 -17.83 15.04 -4.41
N MET A 121 -16.61 14.59 -4.20
CA MET A 121 -16.28 13.19 -3.95
C MET A 121 -15.70 13.05 -2.56
N GLY A 122 -16.21 12.08 -1.80
CA GLY A 122 -15.66 11.64 -0.53
C GLY A 122 -15.20 10.19 -0.66
N ASN A 123 -13.97 9.89 -0.22
CA ASN A 123 -13.43 8.53 -0.19
C ASN A 123 -13.05 8.18 1.23
N GLN A 124 -13.34 6.95 1.62
CA GLN A 124 -12.80 6.35 2.84
C GLN A 124 -12.04 5.09 2.49
N ILE A 125 -10.80 4.99 2.98
CA ILE A 125 -9.87 3.91 2.67
C ILE A 125 -9.48 3.24 3.98
N TRP A 126 -9.50 1.91 3.98
CA TRP A 126 -9.04 1.06 5.08
C TRP A 126 -7.91 0.16 4.59
N LEU A 127 -6.86 0.08 5.36
CA LEU A 127 -5.76 -0.85 5.17
C LEU A 127 -5.47 -1.53 6.51
N PHE A 128 -5.60 -2.85 6.54
CA PHE A 128 -5.26 -3.68 7.68
C PHE A 128 -4.28 -4.75 7.22
N LYS A 129 -3.15 -4.85 7.86
CA LYS A 129 -2.17 -5.91 7.61
C LYS A 129 -1.88 -6.61 8.93
N ARG A 130 -1.95 -7.92 8.92
CA ARG A 130 -1.54 -8.75 10.06
C ARG A 130 -0.02 -8.79 10.17
N GLN A 131 0.45 -9.13 11.35
CA GLN A 131 1.86 -9.40 11.64
C GLN A 131 2.44 -10.39 10.63
N ASP A 132 3.65 -10.13 10.18
CA ASP A 132 4.42 -11.05 9.37
C ASP A 132 4.89 -12.24 10.23
N GLN A 133 5.09 -13.38 9.60
CA GLN A 133 5.52 -14.60 10.27
C GLN A 133 6.96 -14.94 9.90
N PHE A 134 7.73 -15.25 10.91
CA PHE A 134 9.11 -15.70 10.82
C PHE A 134 9.17 -17.12 11.38
N ILE A 135 9.76 -18.05 10.67
CA ILE A 135 9.86 -19.45 11.06
C ILE A 135 11.30 -19.87 10.78
N SER A 136 12.07 -20.10 11.83
CA SER A 136 13.46 -20.51 11.79
C SER A 136 13.67 -21.84 12.49
N SER A 137 14.92 -22.24 12.70
CA SER A 137 15.28 -23.34 13.57
C SER A 137 15.24 -22.99 15.06
N ASN A 138 15.07 -21.69 15.39
CA ASN A 138 15.02 -21.21 16.78
C ASN A 138 13.68 -20.56 17.12
N PRO A 139 12.78 -21.25 17.84
CA PRO A 139 11.48 -20.71 18.21
C PRO A 139 11.52 -19.45 19.10
N GLU A 140 12.59 -19.26 19.88
CA GLU A 140 12.75 -18.06 20.70
C GLU A 140 13.02 -16.82 19.84
N TRP A 141 13.84 -16.98 18.81
CA TRP A 141 14.06 -15.93 17.82
C TRP A 141 12.78 -15.60 17.06
N ASP A 142 12.03 -16.63 16.62
CA ASP A 142 10.74 -16.44 15.93
C ASP A 142 9.75 -15.65 16.79
N LYS A 143 9.67 -16.00 18.09
CA LYS A 143 8.83 -15.29 19.05
C LYS A 143 9.30 -13.84 19.23
N ARG A 144 10.61 -13.61 19.32
CA ARG A 144 11.19 -12.27 19.44
C ARG A 144 10.86 -11.41 18.21
N MET A 145 11.00 -11.96 17.00
CA MET A 145 10.68 -11.26 15.75
C MET A 145 9.20 -10.88 15.63
N THR A 146 8.32 -11.65 16.25
CA THR A 146 6.88 -11.36 16.21
C THR A 146 6.38 -10.52 17.39
N SER A 147 7.07 -10.48 18.51
CA SER A 147 6.61 -9.80 19.73
C SER A 147 7.36 -8.52 20.07
N HIS A 148 8.54 -8.29 19.51
CA HIS A 148 9.33 -7.10 19.83
C HIS A 148 8.76 -5.88 19.10
N PRO A 149 8.52 -4.74 19.78
CA PRO A 149 7.93 -3.54 19.17
C PRO A 149 8.70 -3.00 17.95
N GLY A 150 10.02 -3.19 17.91
CA GLY A 150 10.86 -2.76 16.79
C GLY A 150 10.67 -3.61 15.52
N TYR A 151 10.00 -4.75 15.61
CA TYR A 151 9.71 -5.65 14.50
C TYR A 151 8.20 -5.86 14.30
N ASP A 152 7.38 -4.99 14.90
CA ASP A 152 5.94 -5.01 14.69
C ASP A 152 5.61 -4.57 13.27
N THR A 153 5.21 -5.55 12.45
CA THR A 153 4.82 -5.34 11.06
C THR A 153 3.30 -5.28 10.88
N GLU A 154 2.53 -5.38 11.97
CA GLU A 154 1.10 -5.15 11.94
C GLU A 154 0.83 -3.69 11.54
N MET A 155 -0.07 -3.49 10.56
CA MET A 155 -0.35 -2.17 10.03
C MET A 155 -1.85 -1.89 10.04
N ILE A 156 -2.20 -0.70 10.48
CA ILE A 156 -3.56 -0.18 10.42
C ILE A 156 -3.49 1.22 9.81
N GLN A 157 -4.30 1.46 8.81
CA GLN A 157 -4.50 2.80 8.26
C GLN A 157 -5.97 2.98 7.91
N ILE A 158 -6.55 4.07 8.40
CA ILE A 158 -7.86 4.56 7.99
C ILE A 158 -7.67 6.01 7.59
N SER A 159 -8.00 6.33 6.35
CA SER A 159 -7.93 7.69 5.84
C SER A 159 -9.23 8.07 5.15
N GLN A 160 -9.51 9.37 5.15
CA GLN A 160 -10.66 9.95 4.48
C GLN A 160 -10.17 11.09 3.59
N SER A 161 -10.64 11.12 2.36
CA SER A 161 -10.34 12.22 1.45
C SER A 161 -11.61 12.85 0.92
N PHE A 162 -11.55 14.14 0.66
CA PHE A 162 -12.59 14.92 0.02
C PHE A 162 -11.99 15.63 -1.18
N VAL A 163 -12.70 15.58 -2.30
CA VAL A 163 -12.26 16.23 -3.53
C VAL A 163 -13.43 16.98 -4.14
N LEU A 164 -13.24 18.26 -4.37
CA LEU A 164 -14.17 19.11 -5.13
C LEU A 164 -13.65 19.22 -6.56
N PHE A 165 -14.47 18.83 -7.51
CA PHE A 165 -14.20 18.95 -8.94
C PHE A 165 -14.98 20.10 -9.54
N LEU A 166 -14.32 20.88 -10.37
CA LEU A 166 -14.88 21.92 -11.22
C LEU A 166 -14.63 21.50 -12.67
N ASN A 167 -15.68 21.04 -13.34
CA ASN A 167 -15.62 20.53 -14.70
C ASN A 167 -16.03 21.57 -15.73
N ASN A 168 -15.22 21.73 -16.76
CA ASN A 168 -15.50 22.59 -17.91
C ASN A 168 -15.31 21.82 -19.21
N LEU A 169 -15.83 20.59 -19.26
CA LEU A 169 -15.63 19.67 -20.39
C LEU A 169 -16.76 19.71 -21.42
N ASP A 170 -17.99 20.09 -21.01
CA ASP A 170 -19.14 20.08 -21.91
C ASP A 170 -18.93 21.06 -23.08
N PRO A 171 -18.90 20.58 -24.34
CA PRO A 171 -18.66 21.43 -25.50
C PRO A 171 -19.68 22.54 -25.68
N LEU A 172 -20.93 22.33 -25.22
CA LEU A 172 -22.03 23.28 -25.38
C LEU A 172 -22.10 24.30 -24.25
N LYS A 173 -21.59 23.96 -23.09
CA LYS A 173 -21.69 24.77 -21.85
C LYS A 173 -20.34 25.24 -21.33
N LYS A 174 -19.23 24.95 -21.99
CA LYS A 174 -17.89 25.32 -21.53
C LYS A 174 -17.71 26.83 -21.47
N ILE A 175 -16.95 27.28 -20.49
CA ILE A 175 -16.53 28.68 -20.34
C ILE A 175 -15.18 28.83 -21.04
N GLY A 176 -15.14 29.64 -22.07
CA GLY A 176 -13.93 29.88 -22.87
C GLY A 176 -13.60 28.76 -23.87
N PRO A 177 -12.48 28.89 -24.57
CA PRO A 177 -12.13 27.99 -25.67
C PRO A 177 -11.55 26.62 -25.22
N ILE A 178 -10.97 26.56 -24.02
CA ILE A 178 -10.21 25.39 -23.55
C ILE A 178 -11.03 24.58 -22.56
N PRO A 179 -11.24 23.26 -22.80
CA PRO A 179 -11.83 22.39 -21.79
C PRO A 179 -10.82 22.11 -20.68
N PHE A 180 -11.25 22.17 -19.42
CA PHE A 180 -10.42 21.94 -18.26
C PHE A 180 -11.19 21.30 -17.10
N ILE A 181 -10.44 20.73 -16.17
CA ILE A 181 -10.89 20.30 -14.86
C ILE A 181 -10.01 20.98 -13.82
N VAL A 182 -10.61 21.53 -12.78
CA VAL A 182 -9.92 21.93 -11.54
C VAL A 182 -10.36 21.00 -10.44
N GLU A 183 -9.42 20.50 -9.67
CA GLU A 183 -9.68 19.72 -8.49
C GLU A 183 -9.02 20.34 -7.26
N LEU A 184 -9.79 20.37 -6.16
CA LEU A 184 -9.32 20.76 -4.84
C LEU A 184 -9.54 19.58 -3.91
N GLY A 185 -8.48 19.05 -3.37
CA GLY A 185 -8.59 17.86 -2.54
C GLY A 185 -7.86 17.99 -1.21
N THR A 186 -8.32 17.19 -0.24
CA THR A 186 -7.65 17.02 1.05
C THR A 186 -7.73 15.56 1.47
N ASN A 187 -6.65 15.05 2.06
CA ASN A 187 -6.58 13.74 2.67
C ASN A 187 -6.35 13.88 4.16
N LEU A 188 -7.17 13.19 4.95
CA LEU A 188 -7.18 13.22 6.41
C LEU A 188 -6.86 11.82 6.93
N PRO A 189 -5.72 11.59 7.60
CA PRO A 189 -5.49 10.35 8.32
C PRO A 189 -6.37 10.34 9.58
N ILE A 190 -7.22 9.30 9.71
CA ILE A 190 -8.09 9.12 10.89
C ILE A 190 -7.39 8.25 11.93
N LEU A 191 -6.79 7.15 11.47
CA LEU A 191 -6.07 6.21 12.31
C LEU A 191 -4.88 5.65 11.54
N THR A 192 -3.71 5.69 12.16
CA THR A 192 -2.48 5.16 11.58
C THR A 192 -1.67 4.44 12.65
N ARG A 193 -1.28 3.21 12.37
CA ARG A 193 -0.35 2.42 13.17
C ARG A 193 0.63 1.73 12.24
N ASN A 194 1.92 1.88 12.50
CA ASN A 194 3.01 1.31 11.70
C ASN A 194 2.91 1.62 10.19
N ASN A 195 2.39 2.79 9.86
CA ASN A 195 2.32 3.32 8.51
C ASN A 195 2.45 4.85 8.55
N TYR A 196 2.68 5.45 7.39
CA TYR A 196 2.77 6.90 7.29
C TYR A 196 1.42 7.56 7.54
N SER A 197 1.41 8.58 8.41
CA SER A 197 0.28 9.47 8.58
C SER A 197 0.44 10.62 7.58
N ASP A 198 -0.36 10.60 6.53
CA ASP A 198 -0.24 11.54 5.43
C ASP A 198 -1.44 12.48 5.39
N PHE A 199 -1.24 13.68 5.95
CA PHE A 199 -2.15 14.81 5.77
C PHE A 199 -1.63 15.70 4.64
N HIS A 200 -2.40 15.83 3.58
CA HIS A 200 -2.06 16.74 2.50
C HIS A 200 -3.30 17.35 1.86
N THR A 201 -3.12 18.53 1.30
CA THR A 201 -4.10 19.21 0.48
C THR A 201 -3.47 19.50 -0.88
N TRP A 202 -4.23 19.33 -1.96
CA TRP A 202 -3.73 19.57 -3.30
C TRP A 202 -4.70 20.39 -4.14
N ILE A 203 -4.15 21.03 -5.14
CA ILE A 203 -4.88 21.68 -6.23
C ILE A 203 -4.38 21.05 -7.53
N GLY A 204 -5.29 20.48 -8.30
CA GLY A 204 -5.02 19.92 -9.61
C GLY A 204 -5.65 20.79 -10.71
N PHE A 205 -4.95 20.93 -11.81
CA PHE A 205 -5.48 21.58 -13.00
C PHE A 205 -5.14 20.76 -14.24
N THR A 206 -6.16 20.30 -14.94
CA THR A 206 -6.01 19.49 -16.15
C THR A 206 -6.66 20.20 -17.32
N CYS A 207 -5.89 20.48 -18.38
CA CYS A 207 -6.37 21.02 -19.64
C CYS A 207 -6.32 19.96 -20.75
N TYR A 208 -7.27 20.04 -21.65
CA TYR A 208 -7.33 19.15 -22.82
C TYR A 208 -7.10 19.97 -24.09
N PHE A 209 -6.04 19.63 -24.81
CA PHE A 209 -5.72 20.21 -26.09
C PHE A 209 -5.88 19.17 -27.18
N GLN A 210 -6.63 19.51 -28.23
CA GLN A 210 -6.70 18.68 -29.43
C GLN A 210 -5.66 19.24 -30.42
N MET A 211 -4.62 18.45 -30.69
CA MET A 211 -3.71 18.74 -31.80
C MET A 211 -4.29 18.09 -33.07
N TRP A 212 -4.41 18.89 -34.08
CA TRP A 212 -4.82 18.48 -35.43
C TRP A 212 -3.62 18.00 -36.23
#